data_25cf6ee5dc2e4559d8071deeb0ae2b47
#
_entry.id   25cf6ee5dc2e4559d8071deeb0ae2b47
#
_cell.length_a   1.000
_cell.length_b   1.000
_cell.length_c   1.000
_cell.angle_alpha   90.00
_cell.angle_beta   90.00
_cell.angle_gamma   90.00
#
_symmetry.space_group_name_H-M   'P 1'
#
loop_
_entity.id
_entity.type
_entity.pdbx_description
1 polymer ?
#
loop_
_entity_poly.entity_id
_entity_poly.type
_entity_poly.pdbx_seq_one_letter_code
_entity_poly.pdbx_strand_id
1 'polypeptide(L)'
;MTDLDAAERAELMETVYRVESAMRQVFKPAKINLASLGNVVPHLHWHVIARFADDANSPAPIWAAAQRPSATVLPADWPQQVRAVLQKEAV
;
A
#
# COMPACT_ATOMS: atom_id res chain seq x y z
N MET A 1 -12.29 11.79 -5.69
CA MET A 1 -11.94 12.36 -4.36
C MET A 1 -12.79 13.59 -4.02
N THR A 2 -12.88 14.55 -4.91
CA THR A 2 -13.60 15.80 -4.60
C THR A 2 -15.11 15.67 -4.59
N ASP A 3 -15.66 14.54 -5.05
CA ASP A 3 -17.10 14.23 -4.90
C ASP A 3 -17.47 13.84 -3.47
N LEU A 4 -16.48 13.44 -2.67
CA LEU A 4 -16.66 13.16 -1.26
C LEU A 4 -16.67 14.47 -0.46
N ASP A 5 -17.45 14.51 0.62
CA ASP A 5 -17.37 15.65 1.54
C ASP A 5 -16.05 15.59 2.36
N ALA A 6 -15.77 16.65 3.11
CA ALA A 6 -14.52 16.77 3.85
C ALA A 6 -14.34 15.66 4.90
N ALA A 7 -15.41 15.26 5.58
CA ALA A 7 -15.35 14.21 6.58
C ALA A 7 -15.07 12.85 5.96
N GLU A 8 -15.70 12.55 4.82
CA GLU A 8 -15.48 11.31 4.07
C GLU A 8 -14.05 11.22 3.55
N ARG A 9 -13.52 12.33 3.01
CA ARG A 9 -12.12 12.38 2.55
C ARG A 9 -11.15 12.14 3.69
N ALA A 10 -11.40 12.74 4.84
CA ALA A 10 -10.55 12.59 6.02
C ALA A 10 -10.54 11.13 6.50
N GLU A 11 -11.71 10.49 6.55
CA GLU A 11 -11.85 9.10 6.95
C GLU A 11 -11.12 8.16 5.98
N LEU A 12 -11.27 8.38 4.67
CA LEU A 12 -10.59 7.58 3.66
C LEU A 12 -9.07 7.70 3.79
N MET A 13 -8.56 8.91 3.90
CA MET A 13 -7.11 9.13 4.01
C MET A 13 -6.55 8.58 5.31
N GLU A 14 -7.30 8.69 6.41
CA GLU A 14 -6.88 8.08 7.67
C GLU A 14 -6.75 6.56 7.54
N THR A 15 -7.67 5.93 6.83
CA THR A 15 -7.60 4.49 6.52
C THR A 15 -6.34 4.17 5.70
N VAL A 16 -6.05 4.97 4.69
CA VAL A 16 -4.83 4.81 3.86
C VAL A 16 -3.58 4.89 4.74
N TYR A 17 -3.51 5.87 5.63
CA TYR A 17 -2.36 6.05 6.52
C TYR A 17 -2.20 4.90 7.52
N ARG A 18 -3.30 4.36 8.02
CA ARG A 18 -3.26 3.20 8.91
C ARG A 18 -2.72 1.96 8.20
N VAL A 19 -3.13 1.73 6.96
CA VAL A 19 -2.63 0.62 6.14
C VAL A 19 -1.14 0.82 5.84
N GLU A 20 -0.74 2.03 5.47
CA GLU A 20 0.69 2.33 5.26
C GLU A 20 1.52 2.03 6.49
N SER A 21 1.07 2.49 7.65
CA SER A 21 1.77 2.28 8.92
C SER A 21 1.92 0.79 9.24
N ALA A 22 0.84 0.01 9.04
CA ALA A 22 0.87 -1.43 9.26
C ALA A 22 1.88 -2.11 8.32
N MET A 23 1.88 -1.73 7.05
CA MET A 23 2.81 -2.30 6.06
C MET A 23 4.27 -1.95 6.37
N ARG A 24 4.54 -0.75 6.86
CA ARG A 24 5.88 -0.37 7.30
C ARG A 24 6.37 -1.24 8.44
N GLN A 25 5.51 -1.56 9.38
CA GLN A 25 5.86 -2.40 10.52
C GLN A 25 6.14 -3.84 10.11
N VAL A 26 5.33 -4.40 9.23
CA VAL A 26 5.41 -5.81 8.84
C VAL A 26 6.50 -6.06 7.81
N PHE A 27 6.57 -5.23 6.76
CA PHE A 27 7.47 -5.47 5.63
C PHE A 27 8.81 -4.74 5.74
N LYS A 28 8.88 -3.67 6.52
CA LYS A 28 10.07 -2.80 6.62
C LYS A 28 10.63 -2.43 5.24
N PRO A 29 9.77 -1.89 4.36
CA PRO A 29 10.16 -1.61 2.98
C PRO A 29 11.13 -0.43 2.89
N ALA A 30 11.81 -0.30 1.75
CA ALA A 30 12.61 0.88 1.45
C ALA A 30 11.72 2.12 1.30
N LYS A 31 10.54 1.96 0.67
CA LYS A 31 9.55 3.04 0.45
C LYS A 31 8.15 2.48 0.43
N ILE A 32 7.17 3.35 0.67
CA ILE A 32 5.77 3.07 0.37
C ILE A 32 5.34 4.01 -0.76
N ASN A 33 4.69 3.46 -1.77
CA ASN A 33 4.02 4.25 -2.79
C ASN A 33 2.52 4.27 -2.50
N LEU A 34 1.93 5.45 -2.56
CA LEU A 34 0.48 5.64 -2.44
C LEU A 34 -0.03 6.14 -3.78
N ALA A 35 -1.06 5.48 -4.32
CA ALA A 35 -1.59 5.87 -5.62
C ALA A 35 -3.08 5.61 -5.71
N SER A 36 -3.81 6.51 -6.38
CA SER A 36 -5.20 6.31 -6.74
C SER A 36 -5.32 6.39 -8.25
N LEU A 37 -5.59 5.26 -8.89
CA LEU A 37 -5.69 5.12 -10.34
C LEU A 37 -7.03 4.46 -10.67
N GLY A 38 -7.91 5.18 -11.33
CA GLY A 38 -9.25 4.70 -11.68
C GLY A 38 -9.47 4.53 -13.17
N ASN A 39 -8.43 4.22 -13.93
CA ASN A 39 -8.50 4.22 -15.38
C ASN A 39 -9.32 3.07 -15.96
N VAL A 40 -9.35 1.93 -15.29
CA VAL A 40 -10.07 0.74 -15.74
C VAL A 40 -11.34 0.54 -14.94
N VAL A 41 -11.25 0.63 -13.61
CA VAL A 41 -12.39 0.48 -12.70
C VAL A 41 -12.82 1.87 -12.24
N PRO A 42 -14.03 2.34 -12.63
CA PRO A 42 -14.48 3.69 -12.26
C PRO A 42 -15.03 3.75 -10.84
N HIS A 43 -14.35 3.09 -9.90
CA HIS A 43 -14.69 3.09 -8.48
C HIS A 43 -13.50 3.61 -7.70
N LEU A 44 -13.77 4.50 -6.76
CA LEU A 44 -12.69 5.12 -5.96
C LEU A 44 -11.97 4.05 -5.15
N HIS A 45 -10.65 4.00 -5.33
CA HIS A 45 -9.79 3.06 -4.60
C HIS A 45 -8.38 3.62 -4.49
N TRP A 46 -7.61 3.10 -3.53
CA TRP A 46 -6.23 3.49 -3.32
C TRP A 46 -5.34 2.25 -3.26
N HIS A 47 -4.13 2.41 -3.78
CA HIS A 47 -3.07 1.40 -3.70
C HIS A 47 -2.08 1.82 -2.64
N VAL A 48 -1.74 0.91 -1.74
CA VAL A 48 -0.68 1.08 -0.76
C VAL A 48 0.36 0.01 -1.05
N ILE A 49 1.52 0.41 -1.54
CA ILE A 49 2.47 -0.50 -2.18
C ILE A 49 3.81 -0.45 -1.45
N ALA A 50 4.20 -1.57 -0.85
CA ALA A 50 5.53 -1.72 -0.28
C ALA A 50 6.56 -1.86 -1.41
N ARG A 51 7.58 -1.00 -1.42
CA ARG A 51 8.62 -1.01 -2.43
C ARG A 51 9.95 -1.39 -1.80
N PHE A 52 10.67 -2.26 -2.49
CA PHE A 52 11.97 -2.76 -2.05
C PHE A 52 13.01 -2.46 -3.13
N ALA A 53 14.25 -2.22 -2.71
CA ALA A 53 15.32 -1.90 -3.64
C ALA A 53 15.56 -3.01 -4.67
N ASP A 54 15.25 -4.26 -4.29
CA ASP A 54 15.43 -5.46 -5.11
C ASP A 54 14.12 -5.96 -5.74
N ASP A 55 13.04 -5.18 -5.71
CA ASP A 55 11.81 -5.59 -6.39
C ASP A 55 11.96 -5.51 -7.92
N ALA A 56 11.08 -6.21 -8.63
CA ALA A 56 11.19 -6.39 -10.07
C ALA A 56 11.14 -5.08 -10.86
N ASN A 57 10.54 -4.02 -10.32
CA ASN A 57 10.25 -2.79 -11.03
C ASN A 57 11.10 -1.59 -10.57
N SER A 58 11.76 -1.68 -9.41
CA SER A 58 12.50 -0.55 -8.84
C SER A 58 13.55 0.00 -9.82
N PRO A 59 13.66 1.32 -10.02
CA PRO A 59 12.97 2.40 -9.30
C PRO A 59 11.63 2.83 -9.92
N ALA A 60 11.15 2.15 -10.96
CA ALA A 60 9.91 2.48 -11.64
C ALA A 60 8.69 2.01 -10.84
N PRO A 61 7.47 2.52 -11.15
CA PRO A 61 6.24 2.03 -10.53
C PRO A 61 5.99 0.55 -10.83
N ILE A 62 5.19 -0.12 -9.99
CA ILE A 62 4.94 -1.56 -10.12
C ILE A 62 4.22 -1.94 -11.43
N TRP A 63 3.51 -1.01 -12.06
CA TRP A 63 2.83 -1.24 -13.34
C TRP A 63 3.72 -0.99 -14.56
N ALA A 64 4.95 -0.59 -14.35
CA ALA A 64 5.92 -0.48 -15.43
C ALA A 64 6.47 -1.87 -15.80
N ALA A 65 7.18 -1.95 -16.93
CA ALA A 65 7.83 -3.20 -17.32
C ALA A 65 8.85 -3.63 -16.26
N ALA A 66 8.90 -4.92 -15.97
CA ALA A 66 9.86 -5.46 -15.01
C ALA A 66 11.28 -5.28 -15.51
N GLN A 67 12.17 -4.84 -14.61
CA GLN A 67 13.58 -4.59 -14.94
C GLN A 67 14.49 -5.73 -14.54
N ARG A 68 13.99 -6.63 -13.68
CA ARG A 68 14.74 -7.78 -13.17
C ARG A 68 13.77 -8.78 -12.54
N PRO A 69 14.17 -10.04 -12.33
CA PRO A 69 13.42 -10.93 -11.46
C PRO A 69 13.43 -10.37 -10.04
N SER A 70 12.29 -10.48 -9.33
CA SER A 70 12.23 -10.00 -7.95
C SER A 70 13.04 -10.91 -7.04
N ALA A 71 13.88 -10.31 -6.20
CA ALA A 71 14.61 -10.99 -5.13
C ALA A 71 13.98 -10.76 -3.76
N THR A 72 12.88 -10.01 -3.71
CA THR A 72 12.18 -9.67 -2.47
C THR A 72 11.56 -10.91 -1.85
N VAL A 73 11.81 -11.13 -0.56
CA VAL A 73 11.21 -12.21 0.22
C VAL A 73 10.33 -11.59 1.30
N LEU A 74 9.04 -11.96 1.28
CA LEU A 74 8.08 -11.49 2.28
C LEU A 74 7.95 -12.53 3.41
N PRO A 75 7.62 -12.10 4.65
CA PRO A 75 7.28 -13.04 5.71
C PRO A 75 6.15 -13.96 5.27
N ALA A 76 6.25 -15.27 5.52
CA ALA A 76 5.26 -16.24 5.07
C ALA A 76 3.86 -15.97 5.62
N ASP A 77 3.78 -15.40 6.82
CA ASP A 77 2.52 -15.08 7.51
C ASP A 77 2.18 -13.58 7.47
N TRP A 78 2.67 -12.86 6.44
CA TRP A 78 2.45 -11.41 6.35
C TRP A 78 0.98 -11.00 6.40
N PRO A 79 0.01 -11.73 5.80
CA PRO A 79 -1.39 -11.31 5.92
C PRO A 79 -1.89 -11.29 7.36
N GLN A 80 -1.51 -12.28 8.15
CA GLN A 80 -1.88 -12.36 9.56
C GLN A 80 -1.20 -11.26 10.38
N GLN A 81 0.07 -10.96 10.08
CA GLN A 81 0.81 -9.90 10.75
C GLN A 81 0.18 -8.53 10.47
N VAL A 82 -0.16 -8.24 9.22
CA VAL A 82 -0.81 -6.97 8.83
C VAL A 82 -2.16 -6.85 9.54
N ARG A 83 -2.94 -7.93 9.53
CA ARG A 83 -4.25 -7.95 10.21
C ARG A 83 -4.11 -7.66 11.69
N ALA A 84 -3.13 -8.26 12.36
CA ALA A 84 -2.91 -8.07 13.79
C ALA A 84 -2.58 -6.61 14.12
N VAL A 85 -1.74 -5.96 13.31
CA VAL A 85 -1.41 -4.54 13.50
C VAL A 85 -2.65 -3.67 13.33
N LEU A 86 -3.43 -3.90 12.26
CA LEU A 86 -4.64 -3.11 11.99
C LEU A 86 -5.69 -3.28 13.09
N GLN A 87 -5.88 -4.48 13.62
CA GLN A 87 -6.81 -4.74 14.71
C GLN A 87 -6.38 -4.03 16.00
N LYS A 88 -5.09 -4.02 16.28
CA LYS A 88 -4.54 -3.35 17.47
C LYS A 88 -4.76 -1.84 17.40
N GLU A 89 -4.63 -1.24 16.21
CA GLU A 89 -4.81 0.20 16.02
C GLU A 89 -6.28 0.62 15.96
N ALA A 90 -7.19 -0.31 15.73
CA ALA A 90 -8.62 -0.03 15.62
C ALA A 90 -9.32 0.16 16.95
N VAL A 91 -8.64 -0.03 18.07
CA VAL A 91 -9.19 0.09 19.43
C VAL A 91 -9.13 1.53 19.94
#